data_4bc04ff01ce5f7f630e4469f478516c0
#
_entry.id   4bc04ff01ce5f7f630e4469f478516c0
#
_cell.length_a   1.000
_cell.length_b   1.000
_cell.length_c   1.000
_cell.angle_alpha   90.00
_cell.angle_beta   90.00
_cell.angle_gamma   90.00
#
_symmetry.space_group_name_H-M   'P 1'
#
loop_
_entity.id
_entity.type
_entity.pdbx_description
1 polymer ?
#
loop_
_entity_poly.entity_id
_entity_poly.type
_entity_poly.pdbx_seq_one_letter_code
_entity_poly.pdbx_strand_id
1 'polypeptide(L)'
;MKNFLLVSVIVSLFTACKKEPIIYNIFNTTPFVIETPYGFPEIILETDNPLTTEGVFLGKKLYSDNILSTNGNSCSSCHLQEYAYSIPGNGATGNNVMPHFNLAWKKHYGWTGAEQILEKVDLGDLEDGNPFLNNNGELGQNDSILARFKRHPVYRELFQKAFNISITEV
;
A
#
# COMPACT_ATOMS: atom_id res chain seq x y z
N MET A 1 67.76 -4.87 27.85
CA MET A 1 66.37 -5.09 28.31
C MET A 1 65.47 -4.44 27.26
N LYS A 2 64.79 -5.23 26.41
CA LYS A 2 64.01 -4.79 25.23
C LYS A 2 62.53 -4.71 25.64
N ASN A 3 61.97 -3.53 25.60
CA ASN A 3 60.56 -3.32 25.85
C ASN A 3 59.75 -3.67 24.56
N PHE A 4 58.96 -4.71 24.62
CA PHE A 4 57.97 -5.05 23.60
C PHE A 4 56.68 -4.24 23.84
N LEU A 5 56.42 -3.27 22.97
CA LEU A 5 55.11 -2.59 22.91
C LEU A 5 54.13 -3.50 22.14
N LEU A 6 53.16 -4.03 22.86
CA LEU A 6 52.00 -4.72 22.26
C LEU A 6 51.02 -3.66 21.74
N VAL A 7 50.96 -3.49 20.43
CA VAL A 7 49.92 -2.70 19.78
C VAL A 7 48.70 -3.61 19.59
N SER A 8 47.67 -3.37 20.39
CA SER A 8 46.38 -4.04 20.25
C SER A 8 45.60 -3.37 19.14
N VAL A 9 45.45 -4.04 18.01
CA VAL A 9 44.59 -3.60 16.89
C VAL A 9 43.17 -4.03 17.22
N ILE A 10 42.35 -3.08 17.65
CA ILE A 10 40.89 -3.26 17.77
C ILE A 10 40.32 -3.19 16.38
N VAL A 11 40.01 -4.33 15.77
CA VAL A 11 39.24 -4.43 14.55
C VAL A 11 37.76 -4.26 14.91
N SER A 12 37.25 -3.06 14.74
CA SER A 12 35.80 -2.77 14.86
C SER A 12 35.08 -3.42 13.70
N LEU A 13 34.44 -4.55 13.94
CA LEU A 13 33.52 -5.19 13.01
C LEU A 13 32.21 -4.32 12.92
N PHE A 14 32.20 -3.40 12.02
CA PHE A 14 30.95 -2.78 11.59
C PHE A 14 30.15 -3.81 10.78
N THR A 15 29.33 -4.59 11.46
CA THR A 15 28.26 -5.33 10.79
C THR A 15 27.22 -4.31 10.33
N ALA A 16 27.44 -3.77 9.12
CA ALA A 16 26.39 -3.05 8.43
C ALA A 16 25.24 -4.05 8.20
N CYS A 17 24.12 -3.88 8.89
CA CYS A 17 22.87 -4.51 8.52
C CYS A 17 22.53 -4.06 7.08
N LYS A 18 22.97 -4.82 6.10
CA LYS A 18 22.45 -4.70 4.74
C LYS A 18 21.01 -5.17 4.83
N LYS A 19 20.07 -4.22 4.71
CA LYS A 19 18.69 -4.53 4.44
C LYS A 19 18.70 -5.24 3.08
N GLU A 20 18.61 -6.56 3.10
CA GLU A 20 18.49 -7.32 1.86
C GLU A 20 17.30 -6.77 1.10
N PRO A 21 17.42 -6.48 -0.20
CA PRO A 21 16.28 -6.10 -1.01
C PRO A 21 15.28 -7.26 -0.91
N ILE A 22 14.02 -6.95 -0.56
CA ILE A 22 12.94 -7.93 -0.60
C ILE A 22 12.80 -8.28 -2.09
N ILE A 23 13.43 -9.36 -2.51
CA ILE A 23 13.24 -9.92 -3.84
C ILE A 23 11.85 -10.55 -3.78
N TYR A 24 10.86 -9.81 -4.25
CA TYR A 24 9.56 -10.40 -4.54
C TYR A 24 9.81 -11.51 -5.55
N ASN A 25 9.69 -12.74 -5.07
CA ASN A 25 9.77 -13.90 -5.93
C ASN A 25 8.49 -13.87 -6.79
N ILE A 26 8.58 -13.29 -7.99
CA ILE A 26 7.49 -13.14 -8.97
C ILE A 26 7.08 -14.53 -9.53
N PHE A 27 7.48 -15.60 -8.87
CA PHE A 27 7.18 -16.97 -9.29
C PHE A 27 5.70 -17.26 -9.08
N ASN A 28 5.00 -17.40 -10.18
CA ASN A 28 3.59 -17.76 -10.37
C ASN A 28 2.57 -16.60 -10.42
N THR A 29 2.97 -15.36 -10.58
CA THR A 29 2.03 -14.27 -10.87
C THR A 29 1.97 -14.02 -12.39
N THR A 30 0.78 -13.64 -12.86
CA THR A 30 0.53 -13.32 -14.26
C THR A 30 0.71 -11.81 -14.47
N PRO A 31 1.62 -11.34 -15.33
CA PRO A 31 1.75 -9.90 -15.62
C PRO A 31 0.41 -9.32 -16.06
N PHE A 32 0.06 -8.16 -15.51
CA PHE A 32 -1.13 -7.42 -15.90
C PHE A 32 -0.72 -6.18 -16.71
N VAL A 33 -1.27 -6.07 -17.91
CA VAL A 33 -0.98 -4.95 -18.81
C VAL A 33 -2.17 -4.00 -18.83
N ILE A 34 -1.92 -2.72 -18.56
CA ILE A 34 -2.90 -1.66 -18.79
C ILE A 34 -2.69 -1.14 -20.21
N GLU A 35 -3.71 -1.24 -21.04
CA GLU A 35 -3.65 -0.65 -22.37
C GLU A 35 -3.70 0.88 -22.24
N THR A 36 -2.66 1.55 -22.73
CA THR A 36 -2.62 3.02 -22.76
C THR A 36 -3.57 3.53 -23.84
N PRO A 37 -4.59 4.34 -23.48
CA PRO A 37 -5.50 4.90 -24.47
C PRO A 37 -4.77 5.80 -25.48
N TYR A 38 -5.28 5.88 -26.70
CA TYR A 38 -4.70 6.74 -27.72
C TYR A 38 -4.58 8.20 -27.25
N GLY A 39 -3.40 8.77 -27.38
CA GLY A 39 -3.10 10.13 -26.96
C GLY A 39 -2.72 10.31 -25.48
N PHE A 40 -2.74 9.22 -24.70
CA PHE A 40 -2.20 9.25 -23.33
C PHE A 40 -0.71 8.91 -23.34
N PRO A 41 0.08 9.45 -22.39
CA PRO A 41 1.47 9.04 -22.23
C PRO A 41 1.56 7.62 -21.68
N GLU A 42 2.72 7.00 -21.83
CA GLU A 42 3.01 5.71 -21.19
C GLU A 42 2.90 5.82 -19.66
N ILE A 43 2.35 4.77 -19.05
CA ILE A 43 2.22 4.69 -17.59
C ILE A 43 3.59 4.37 -16.99
N ILE A 44 4.00 5.15 -15.99
CA ILE A 44 5.18 4.86 -15.19
C ILE A 44 4.72 4.11 -13.95
N LEU A 45 5.13 2.85 -13.84
CA LEU A 45 4.84 1.99 -12.69
C LEU A 45 6.07 1.90 -11.78
N GLU A 46 5.83 1.74 -10.48
CA GLU A 46 6.88 1.45 -9.52
C GLU A 46 7.50 0.08 -9.80
N THR A 47 8.83 0.01 -9.77
CA THR A 47 9.56 -1.20 -10.16
C THR A 47 9.54 -2.29 -9.10
N ASP A 48 9.30 -1.92 -7.85
CA ASP A 48 9.22 -2.82 -6.70
C ASP A 48 7.81 -3.38 -6.45
N ASN A 49 6.80 -2.85 -7.18
CA ASN A 49 5.42 -3.32 -7.13
C ASN A 49 4.84 -3.52 -8.55
N PRO A 50 5.35 -4.48 -9.32
CA PRO A 50 4.88 -4.71 -10.68
C PRO A 50 3.41 -5.15 -10.69
N LEU A 51 2.65 -4.67 -11.67
CA LEU A 51 1.25 -5.06 -11.83
C LEU A 51 1.14 -6.53 -12.23
N THR A 52 0.35 -7.27 -11.44
CA THR A 52 0.00 -8.66 -11.72
C THR A 52 -1.52 -8.85 -11.68
N THR A 53 -2.03 -9.83 -12.39
CA THR A 53 -3.47 -10.16 -12.40
C THR A 53 -3.97 -10.47 -10.98
N GLU A 54 -3.17 -11.18 -10.20
CA GLU A 54 -3.47 -11.56 -8.82
C GLU A 54 -3.45 -10.34 -7.90
N GLY A 55 -2.46 -9.43 -8.08
CA GLY A 55 -2.37 -8.17 -7.34
C GLY A 55 -3.53 -7.22 -7.65
N VAL A 56 -3.86 -7.06 -8.93
CA VAL A 56 -5.01 -6.25 -9.37
C VAL A 56 -6.33 -6.81 -8.83
N PHE A 57 -6.50 -8.14 -8.83
CA PHE A 57 -7.67 -8.78 -8.26
C PHE A 57 -7.79 -8.52 -6.75
N LEU A 58 -6.68 -8.67 -6.01
CA LEU A 58 -6.63 -8.36 -4.57
C LEU A 58 -6.97 -6.89 -4.31
N GLY A 59 -6.34 -5.96 -5.04
CA GLY A 59 -6.61 -4.52 -4.91
C GLY A 59 -8.07 -4.17 -5.16
N LYS A 60 -8.66 -4.72 -6.23
CA LYS A 60 -10.09 -4.53 -6.54
C LYS A 60 -11.00 -5.05 -5.43
N LYS A 61 -10.65 -6.19 -4.84
CA LYS A 61 -11.41 -6.74 -3.71
C LYS A 61 -11.29 -5.84 -2.47
N LEU A 62 -10.07 -5.41 -2.13
CA LEU A 62 -9.83 -4.50 -1.01
C LEU A 62 -10.57 -3.16 -1.16
N TYR A 63 -10.60 -2.62 -2.38
CA TYR A 63 -11.31 -1.38 -2.69
C TYR A 63 -12.81 -1.44 -2.39
N SER A 64 -13.42 -2.61 -2.56
CA SER A 64 -14.86 -2.81 -2.36
C SER A 64 -15.24 -3.46 -1.02
N ASP A 65 -14.24 -3.87 -0.21
CA ASP A 65 -14.45 -4.58 1.05
C ASP A 65 -14.19 -3.63 2.23
N ASN A 66 -14.95 -3.79 3.29
CA ASN A 66 -14.79 -3.00 4.51
C ASN A 66 -13.75 -3.54 5.49
N ILE A 67 -12.99 -4.55 5.08
CA ILE A 67 -11.99 -5.19 5.95
C ILE A 67 -10.89 -4.23 6.43
N LEU A 68 -10.59 -3.19 5.64
CA LEU A 68 -9.62 -2.16 6.00
C LEU A 68 -10.14 -1.18 7.06
N SER A 69 -11.46 -1.07 7.21
CA SER A 69 -12.06 -0.04 8.07
C SER A 69 -12.50 -0.58 9.42
N THR A 70 -12.61 0.31 10.41
CA THR A 70 -13.19 0.03 11.71
C THR A 70 -14.63 0.51 11.84
N ASN A 71 -15.10 1.30 10.87
CA ASN A 71 -16.44 1.90 10.85
C ASN A 71 -17.38 1.32 9.79
N GLY A 72 -16.95 0.26 9.07
CA GLY A 72 -17.74 -0.42 8.07
C GLY A 72 -17.72 0.19 6.67
N ASN A 73 -16.96 1.26 6.44
CA ASN A 73 -16.77 1.86 5.12
C ASN A 73 -15.78 1.06 4.27
N SER A 74 -15.90 1.19 2.96
CA SER A 74 -14.91 0.76 1.97
C SER A 74 -14.53 1.96 1.09
N CYS A 75 -13.47 1.86 0.31
CA CYS A 75 -13.13 2.91 -0.67
C CYS A 75 -14.32 3.19 -1.59
N SER A 76 -14.96 2.13 -2.09
CA SER A 76 -16.14 2.22 -2.95
C SER A 76 -17.38 2.85 -2.28
N SER A 77 -17.40 3.01 -0.96
CA SER A 77 -18.52 3.71 -0.27
C SER A 77 -18.52 5.22 -0.56
N CYS A 78 -17.35 5.79 -0.84
CA CYS A 78 -17.17 7.22 -1.12
C CYS A 78 -16.68 7.49 -2.55
N HIS A 79 -16.24 6.46 -3.27
CA HIS A 79 -15.77 6.56 -4.64
C HIS A 79 -16.64 5.70 -5.56
N LEU A 80 -17.87 6.19 -5.77
CA LEU A 80 -18.92 5.50 -6.53
C LEU A 80 -18.68 5.61 -8.03
N GLN A 81 -18.75 4.51 -8.74
CA GLN A 81 -18.47 4.46 -10.18
C GLN A 81 -19.42 5.35 -10.99
N GLU A 82 -20.70 5.43 -10.62
CA GLU A 82 -21.70 6.26 -11.28
C GLU A 82 -21.43 7.77 -11.16
N TYR A 83 -20.59 8.19 -10.22
CA TYR A 83 -20.15 9.58 -10.05
C TYR A 83 -18.66 9.75 -10.40
N ALA A 84 -18.17 9.00 -11.38
CA ALA A 84 -16.75 9.01 -11.78
C ALA A 84 -15.80 8.69 -10.61
N TYR A 85 -16.17 7.75 -9.76
CA TYR A 85 -15.47 7.38 -8.55
C TYR A 85 -15.32 8.52 -7.53
N SER A 86 -16.38 9.32 -7.41
CA SER A 86 -16.59 10.36 -6.40
C SER A 86 -17.98 10.16 -5.77
N ILE A 87 -18.52 11.17 -5.07
CA ILE A 87 -19.91 11.22 -4.60
C ILE A 87 -20.50 12.59 -4.89
N PRO A 88 -21.83 12.73 -4.99
CA PRO A 88 -22.49 14.03 -4.99
C PRO A 88 -22.38 14.66 -3.59
N GLY A 89 -21.89 15.90 -3.53
CA GLY A 89 -21.74 16.64 -2.27
C GLY A 89 -20.39 16.38 -1.58
N ASN A 90 -20.34 16.61 -0.28
CA ASN A 90 -19.12 16.53 0.51
C ASN A 90 -18.95 15.14 1.16
N GLY A 91 -17.71 14.69 1.23
CA GLY A 91 -17.33 13.51 2.01
C GLY A 91 -17.35 13.74 3.52
N ALA A 92 -16.95 12.74 4.28
CA ALA A 92 -16.95 12.75 5.75
C ALA A 92 -16.11 13.89 6.36
N THR A 93 -15.11 14.38 5.63
CA THR A 93 -14.24 15.49 6.06
C THR A 93 -14.80 16.89 5.72
N GLY A 94 -16.00 16.96 5.12
CA GLY A 94 -16.59 18.21 4.65
C GLY A 94 -16.06 18.73 3.31
N ASN A 95 -15.10 18.04 2.71
CA ASN A 95 -14.56 18.34 1.39
C ASN A 95 -15.20 17.45 0.32
N ASN A 96 -15.14 17.89 -0.93
CA ASN A 96 -15.52 17.03 -2.05
C ASN A 96 -14.61 15.79 -2.10
N VAL A 97 -15.21 14.63 -2.39
CA VAL A 97 -14.45 13.41 -2.60
C VAL A 97 -13.75 13.49 -3.96
N MET A 98 -12.43 13.32 -3.98
CA MET A 98 -11.65 13.35 -5.20
C MET A 98 -11.95 12.13 -6.07
N PRO A 99 -12.13 12.30 -7.38
CA PRO A 99 -12.44 11.17 -8.26
C PRO A 99 -11.23 10.26 -8.46
N HIS A 100 -11.45 8.95 -8.36
CA HIS A 100 -10.44 7.92 -8.58
C HIS A 100 -10.47 7.40 -10.03
N PHE A 101 -10.34 8.29 -10.99
CA PHE A 101 -10.18 7.89 -12.40
C PHE A 101 -8.88 8.45 -12.97
N ASN A 102 -8.29 7.73 -13.91
CA ASN A 102 -7.05 8.09 -14.58
C ASN A 102 -5.87 8.40 -13.63
N LEU A 103 -5.85 7.78 -12.45
CA LEU A 103 -4.82 8.05 -11.44
C LEU A 103 -3.42 7.68 -11.94
N ALA A 104 -3.28 6.66 -12.78
CA ALA A 104 -2.00 6.24 -13.34
C ALA A 104 -1.26 7.33 -14.14
N TRP A 105 -1.99 8.35 -14.61
CA TRP A 105 -1.41 9.48 -15.38
C TRP A 105 -1.27 10.77 -14.56
N LYS A 106 -1.65 10.76 -13.29
CA LYS A 106 -1.45 11.90 -12.40
C LYS A 106 -0.03 11.90 -11.85
N LYS A 107 0.50 13.10 -11.61
CA LYS A 107 1.83 13.31 -11.00
C LYS A 107 1.74 13.74 -9.53
N HIS A 108 0.55 14.15 -9.10
CA HIS A 108 0.30 14.67 -7.77
C HIS A 108 -1.05 14.18 -7.29
N TYR A 109 -1.11 13.76 -6.05
CA TYR A 109 -2.27 13.18 -5.40
C TYR A 109 -2.65 13.97 -4.15
N GLY A 110 -3.86 13.72 -3.66
CA GLY A 110 -4.43 14.45 -2.53
C GLY A 110 -4.87 15.88 -2.91
N TRP A 111 -5.59 16.53 -2.04
CA TRP A 111 -6.08 17.90 -2.24
C TRP A 111 -4.93 18.92 -2.33
N THR A 112 -3.88 18.72 -1.60
CA THR A 112 -2.70 19.60 -1.61
C THR A 112 -1.75 19.32 -2.76
N GLY A 113 -1.87 18.15 -3.40
CA GLY A 113 -0.92 17.68 -4.41
C GLY A 113 0.47 17.35 -3.82
N ALA A 114 0.58 17.17 -2.51
CA ALA A 114 1.85 16.94 -1.85
C ALA A 114 2.40 15.54 -2.10
N GLU A 115 1.53 14.55 -2.29
CA GLU A 115 1.93 13.18 -2.53
C GLU A 115 2.16 12.94 -4.04
N GLN A 116 3.21 12.21 -4.37
CA GLN A 116 3.60 11.89 -5.75
C GLN A 116 3.60 10.37 -6.04
N ILE A 117 3.43 9.57 -5.02
CA ILE A 117 3.38 8.11 -5.10
C ILE A 117 1.98 7.66 -4.69
N LEU A 118 1.26 7.01 -5.63
CA LEU A 118 -0.14 6.62 -5.40
C LEU A 118 -0.30 5.68 -4.21
N GLU A 119 0.60 4.74 -4.03
CA GLU A 119 0.60 3.77 -2.92
C GLU A 119 0.70 4.45 -1.54
N LYS A 120 1.31 5.63 -1.47
CA LYS A 120 1.39 6.40 -0.21
C LYS A 120 0.11 7.12 0.14
N VAL A 121 -0.70 7.47 -0.86
CA VAL A 121 -2.02 8.07 -0.60
C VAL A 121 -2.90 7.08 0.15
N ASP A 122 -2.95 5.84 -0.31
CA ASP A 122 -3.76 4.80 0.31
C ASP A 122 -3.30 4.49 1.75
N LEU A 123 -1.98 4.57 2.01
CA LEU A 123 -1.45 4.40 3.37
C LEU A 123 -1.88 5.55 4.28
N GLY A 124 -1.84 6.80 3.80
CA GLY A 124 -2.32 7.97 4.54
C GLY A 124 -3.80 7.87 4.90
N ASP A 125 -4.59 7.25 4.05
CA ASP A 125 -6.01 7.00 4.29
C ASP A 125 -6.26 5.93 5.38
N LEU A 126 -5.27 5.16 5.76
CA LEU A 126 -5.33 4.17 6.83
C LEU A 126 -4.70 4.67 8.15
N GLU A 127 -4.17 5.89 8.16
CA GLU A 127 -3.57 6.53 9.33
C GLU A 127 -4.59 7.36 10.14
N ASP A 128 -4.11 7.96 11.22
CA ASP A 128 -4.95 8.68 12.19
C ASP A 128 -5.71 9.86 11.57
N GLY A 129 -6.98 10.03 11.98
CA GLY A 129 -7.85 11.09 11.48
C GLY A 129 -8.63 10.78 10.20
N ASN A 130 -8.54 9.58 9.72
CA ASN A 130 -9.12 9.11 8.47
C ASN A 130 -10.59 8.67 8.61
N PRO A 131 -11.43 8.84 7.56
CA PRO A 131 -12.82 8.38 7.55
C PRO A 131 -13.01 6.86 7.66
N PHE A 132 -11.94 6.06 7.50
CA PHE A 132 -11.97 4.62 7.72
C PHE A 132 -11.86 4.21 9.19
N LEU A 133 -11.54 5.15 10.07
CA LEU A 133 -11.33 4.90 11.49
C LEU A 133 -12.48 5.50 12.29
N ASN A 134 -12.84 4.86 13.38
CA ASN A 134 -13.78 5.48 14.32
C ASN A 134 -13.06 6.62 15.05
N ASN A 135 -13.85 7.63 15.45
CA ASN A 135 -13.41 8.90 16.04
C ASN A 135 -12.57 8.76 17.33
N ASN A 136 -12.22 7.57 17.75
CA ASN A 136 -11.48 7.33 18.98
C ASN A 136 -9.97 7.29 18.81
N GLY A 137 -9.46 7.50 17.58
CA GLY A 137 -8.01 7.45 17.31
C GLY A 137 -7.36 6.12 17.74
N GLU A 138 -8.17 5.10 17.89
CA GLU A 138 -7.70 3.76 18.28
C GLU A 138 -7.05 3.10 17.09
N LEU A 139 -5.86 3.48 16.98
CA LEU A 139 -4.97 2.95 16.02
C LEU A 139 -4.06 1.92 16.59
N GLY A 140 -4.02 1.16 16.96
CA GLY A 140 -3.22 0.01 16.80
C GLY A 140 -3.49 -0.54 15.36
N GLN A 141 -3.60 0.36 14.42
CA GLN A 141 -4.41 0.22 13.21
C GLN A 141 -3.74 -0.67 12.20
N ASN A 142 -2.47 -0.48 11.96
CA ASN A 142 -1.72 -1.39 11.12
C ASN A 142 -1.77 -2.78 11.75
N ASP A 143 -1.57 -2.89 13.05
CA ASP A 143 -1.68 -4.15 13.76
C ASP A 143 -3.11 -4.71 13.71
N SER A 144 -4.15 -3.88 13.79
CA SER A 144 -5.55 -4.34 13.72
C SER A 144 -5.94 -4.75 12.30
N ILE A 145 -5.47 -4.08 11.26
CA ILE A 145 -5.66 -4.46 9.85
C ILE A 145 -4.98 -5.81 9.58
N LEU A 146 -3.71 -5.93 9.96
CA LEU A 146 -2.96 -7.18 9.84
C LEU A 146 -3.64 -8.33 10.61
N ALA A 147 -4.12 -8.05 11.83
CA ALA A 147 -4.84 -9.05 12.61
C ALA A 147 -6.16 -9.50 11.94
N ARG A 148 -6.84 -8.60 11.22
CA ARG A 148 -8.03 -8.94 10.42
C ARG A 148 -7.67 -9.83 9.25
N PHE A 149 -6.64 -9.48 8.49
CA PHE A 149 -6.15 -10.31 7.39
C PHE A 149 -5.68 -11.70 7.87
N LYS A 150 -4.93 -11.76 8.97
CA LYS A 150 -4.46 -13.03 9.56
C LYS A 150 -5.61 -13.96 9.93
N ARG A 151 -6.73 -13.42 10.40
CA ARG A 151 -7.93 -14.21 10.75
C ARG A 151 -8.78 -14.58 9.55
N HIS A 152 -8.65 -13.90 8.41
CA HIS A 152 -9.53 -14.08 7.27
C HIS A 152 -8.90 -15.00 6.22
N PRO A 153 -9.37 -16.27 6.07
CA PRO A 153 -8.69 -17.27 5.24
C PRO A 153 -8.59 -16.85 3.76
N VAL A 154 -9.62 -16.19 3.22
CA VAL A 154 -9.62 -15.71 1.83
C VAL A 154 -8.52 -14.68 1.59
N TYR A 155 -8.33 -13.72 2.52
CA TYR A 155 -7.27 -12.73 2.36
C TYR A 155 -5.87 -13.32 2.49
N ARG A 156 -5.67 -14.28 3.40
CA ARG A 156 -4.38 -15.00 3.45
C ARG A 156 -4.03 -15.64 2.12
N GLU A 157 -5.02 -16.31 1.49
CA GLU A 157 -4.82 -16.93 0.17
C GLU A 157 -4.54 -15.89 -0.92
N LEU A 158 -5.28 -14.78 -0.93
CA LEU A 158 -5.11 -13.71 -1.93
C LEU A 158 -3.75 -13.04 -1.82
N PHE A 159 -3.27 -12.73 -0.61
CA PHE A 159 -1.93 -12.18 -0.41
C PHE A 159 -0.84 -13.18 -0.81
N GLN A 160 -1.03 -14.47 -0.48
CA GLN A 160 -0.10 -15.50 -0.92
C GLN A 160 -0.02 -15.59 -2.44
N LYS A 161 -1.15 -15.48 -3.16
CA LYS A 161 -1.19 -15.50 -4.62
C LYS A 161 -0.58 -14.25 -5.24
N ALA A 162 -0.86 -13.07 -4.67
CA ALA A 162 -0.43 -11.80 -5.23
C ALA A 162 1.06 -11.52 -5.01
N PHE A 163 1.59 -11.88 -3.84
CA PHE A 163 2.92 -11.47 -3.40
C PHE A 163 3.83 -12.62 -2.97
N ASN A 164 3.33 -13.84 -3.02
CA ASN A 164 4.03 -15.03 -2.51
C ASN A 164 4.50 -14.89 -1.05
N ILE A 165 3.74 -14.17 -0.25
CA ILE A 165 4.00 -13.96 1.17
C ILE A 165 2.91 -14.61 2.02
N SER A 166 3.31 -15.13 3.19
CA SER A 166 2.36 -15.54 4.22
C SER A 166 2.12 -14.37 5.18
N ILE A 167 0.87 -13.92 5.30
CA ILE A 167 0.54 -12.83 6.25
C ILE A 167 0.79 -13.23 7.71
N THR A 168 1.07 -14.49 7.99
CA THR A 168 1.42 -14.95 9.34
C THR A 168 2.84 -14.57 9.73
N GLU A 169 3.70 -14.19 8.77
CA GLU A 169 5.13 -13.92 8.95
C GLU A 169 5.44 -12.40 8.97
N VAL A 170 4.43 -11.55 8.77
CA VAL A 170 4.58 -10.09 8.76
C VAL A 170 4.26 -9.50 10.12
#